data_450fd2cd1622aeae033b00d766bf8408
#
_entry.id   450fd2cd1622aeae033b00d766bf8408
#
_cell.length_a   1.000
_cell.length_b   1.000
_cell.length_c   1.000
_cell.angle_alpha   90.00
_cell.angle_beta   90.00
_cell.angle_gamma   90.00
#
_symmetry.space_group_name_H-M   'P 1'
#
loop_
_entity.id
_entity.type
_entity.pdbx_description
1 polymer ?
#
loop_
_entity_poly.entity_id
_entity_poly.type
_entity_poly.pdbx_seq_one_letter_code
_entity_poly.pdbx_strand_id
1 'polypeptide(L)'
;TNLESFENMLALLSRTAPDAVGSVLSLPIFPVEPAWLPMSQFGLVAFVATGILHGYRAWHAPDPTTRGFFWSTVVALIAINASSPGARTLYLAVAGLVLLVSMIEASYSLAFLDELTGLPGRRAFNQALSGLGGEYVIALVDVDHFKQFNDQHGHDVGDQVLRLVAGRLVHVGDGGRGYRYGGEEFAVIFPDSTLEESREDLDA
;
A
#
# COMPACT_ATOMS: atom_id res chain seq x y z
N THR A 1 21.08 36.97 30.29
CA THR A 1 22.24 36.10 30.63
C THR A 1 22.00 34.64 30.34
N ASN A 2 20.81 34.06 30.61
CA ASN A 2 20.53 32.65 30.28
C ASN A 2 20.17 32.44 28.80
N LEU A 3 19.59 33.44 28.14
CA LEU A 3 19.20 33.33 26.72
C LEU A 3 20.42 33.32 25.79
N GLU A 4 21.39 34.23 26.06
CA GLU A 4 22.66 34.27 25.30
C GLU A 4 23.48 32.99 25.44
N SER A 5 23.45 32.39 26.63
CA SER A 5 24.14 31.10 26.88
C SER A 5 23.50 29.96 26.13
N PHE A 6 22.16 29.96 26.00
CA PHE A 6 21.39 28.96 25.23
C PHE A 6 21.58 29.12 23.70
N GLU A 7 21.56 30.35 23.20
CA GLU A 7 21.85 30.65 21.79
C GLU A 7 23.27 30.27 21.39
N ASN A 8 24.24 30.57 22.25
CA ASN A 8 25.64 30.17 22.04
C ASN A 8 25.82 28.65 22.06
N MET A 9 25.09 27.93 22.92
CA MET A 9 25.09 26.46 22.95
C MET A 9 24.46 25.87 21.68
N LEU A 10 23.33 26.43 21.21
CA LEU A 10 22.71 26.01 19.96
C LEU A 10 23.61 26.28 18.76
N ALA A 11 24.28 27.43 18.72
CA ALA A 11 25.20 27.77 17.65
C ALA A 11 26.44 26.84 17.66
N LEU A 12 26.93 26.44 18.83
CA LEU A 12 28.01 25.46 18.99
C LEU A 12 27.56 24.06 18.51
N LEU A 13 26.37 23.61 18.92
CA LEU A 13 25.80 22.32 18.51
C LEU A 13 25.55 22.28 17.03
N SER A 14 25.07 23.35 16.41
CA SER A 14 24.83 23.41 14.95
C SER A 14 26.13 23.37 14.14
N ARG A 15 27.25 23.81 14.71
CA ARG A 15 28.59 23.78 14.07
C ARG A 15 29.31 22.44 14.25
N THR A 16 29.14 21.80 15.42
CA THR A 16 29.91 20.60 15.76
C THR A 16 29.13 19.30 15.53
N ALA A 17 27.80 19.34 15.55
CA ALA A 17 26.98 18.15 15.35
C ALA A 17 27.15 17.51 13.96
N PRO A 18 27.24 18.26 12.83
CA PRO A 18 27.49 17.66 11.53
C PRO A 18 28.81 16.92 11.44
N ASP A 19 29.88 17.51 12.04
CA ASP A 19 31.20 16.91 12.01
C ASP A 19 31.30 15.69 12.95
N ALA A 20 30.64 15.73 14.11
CA ALA A 20 30.59 14.62 15.05
C ALA A 20 29.79 13.45 14.48
N VAL A 21 28.62 13.72 13.85
CA VAL A 21 27.82 12.70 13.16
C VAL A 21 28.60 12.13 11.97
N GLY A 22 29.25 12.99 11.18
CA GLY A 22 30.09 12.56 10.06
C GLY A 22 31.24 11.67 10.50
N SER A 23 31.90 11.99 11.60
CA SER A 23 33.01 11.19 12.16
C SER A 23 32.54 9.82 12.66
N VAL A 24 31.39 9.75 13.32
CA VAL A 24 30.81 8.48 13.78
C VAL A 24 30.39 7.61 12.59
N LEU A 25 29.75 8.22 11.58
CA LEU A 25 29.31 7.51 10.36
C LEU A 25 30.47 7.04 9.47
N SER A 26 31.69 7.58 9.67
CA SER A 26 32.90 7.15 8.96
C SER A 26 33.72 6.09 9.70
N LEU A 27 33.34 5.71 10.93
CA LEU A 27 34.03 4.64 11.66
C LEU A 27 33.90 3.31 10.94
N PRO A 28 35.00 2.52 10.82
CA PRO A 28 34.92 1.21 10.16
C PRO A 28 34.18 0.22 11.08
N ILE A 29 33.09 -0.37 10.57
CA ILE A 29 32.38 -1.49 11.24
C ILE A 29 33.11 -2.80 10.96
N PHE A 30 33.69 -2.91 9.76
CA PHE A 30 34.44 -4.08 9.31
C PHE A 30 35.88 -3.70 9.02
N PRO A 31 36.85 -4.64 9.21
CA PRO A 31 38.28 -4.37 9.03
C PRO A 31 38.71 -4.11 7.58
N VAL A 32 37.81 -4.31 6.62
CA VAL A 32 38.06 -4.12 5.19
C VAL A 32 37.04 -3.16 4.60
N GLU A 33 37.53 -2.05 4.01
CA GLU A 33 36.69 -1.18 3.21
C GLU A 33 36.62 -1.72 1.76
N PRO A 34 35.46 -2.11 1.27
CA PRO A 34 35.33 -2.53 -0.11
C PRO A 34 35.51 -1.33 -1.03
N ALA A 35 36.68 -1.21 -1.65
CA ALA A 35 37.04 -0.08 -2.53
C ALA A 35 36.10 0.14 -3.72
N TRP A 36 35.23 -0.84 -4.02
CA TRP A 36 34.22 -0.77 -5.07
C TRP A 36 32.90 -0.12 -4.63
N LEU A 37 32.73 0.12 -3.31
CA LEU A 37 31.48 0.63 -2.76
C LEU A 37 31.61 2.14 -2.43
N PRO A 38 30.90 3.02 -3.14
CA PRO A 38 31.02 4.46 -2.97
C PRO A 38 30.18 5.00 -1.79
N MET A 39 30.06 4.23 -0.69
CA MET A 39 29.30 4.62 0.51
C MET A 39 30.01 4.16 1.78
N SER A 40 29.73 4.81 2.91
CA SER A 40 30.23 4.38 4.20
C SER A 40 29.68 3.00 4.60
N GLN A 41 30.41 2.27 5.43
CA GLN A 41 29.97 0.96 5.93
C GLN A 41 28.65 1.04 6.69
N PHE A 42 28.40 2.12 7.44
CA PHE A 42 27.11 2.40 8.08
C PHE A 42 25.99 2.56 7.04
N GLY A 43 26.23 3.28 5.96
CA GLY A 43 25.31 3.42 4.84
C GLY A 43 24.95 2.07 4.21
N LEU A 44 25.95 1.21 3.99
CA LEU A 44 25.74 -0.13 3.47
C LEU A 44 24.88 -0.98 4.41
N VAL A 45 25.20 -1.00 5.71
CA VAL A 45 24.44 -1.76 6.71
C VAL A 45 22.99 -1.27 6.77
N ALA A 46 22.78 0.05 6.82
CA ALA A 46 21.43 0.63 6.80
C ALA A 46 20.66 0.24 5.53
N PHE A 47 21.32 0.28 4.37
CA PHE A 47 20.72 -0.08 3.09
C PHE A 47 20.32 -1.57 3.03
N VAL A 48 21.21 -2.45 3.47
CA VAL A 48 20.96 -3.90 3.52
C VAL A 48 19.85 -4.21 4.53
N ALA A 49 19.90 -3.61 5.73
CA ALA A 49 18.87 -3.81 6.75
C ALA A 49 17.49 -3.35 6.26
N THR A 50 17.41 -2.19 5.59
CA THR A 50 16.18 -1.68 4.98
C THR A 50 15.69 -2.60 3.87
N GLY A 51 16.58 -3.09 3.00
CA GLY A 51 16.24 -4.03 1.93
C GLY A 51 15.71 -5.35 2.47
N ILE A 52 16.33 -5.92 3.50
CA ILE A 52 15.88 -7.15 4.16
C ILE A 52 14.50 -6.94 4.81
N LEU A 53 14.31 -5.83 5.54
CA LEU A 53 13.06 -5.52 6.20
C LEU A 53 11.91 -5.38 5.18
N HIS A 54 12.12 -4.61 4.11
CA HIS A 54 11.10 -4.42 3.09
C HIS A 54 10.87 -5.68 2.26
N GLY A 55 11.91 -6.46 1.98
CA GLY A 55 11.79 -7.75 1.31
C GLY A 55 10.97 -8.75 2.14
N TYR A 56 11.25 -8.86 3.45
CA TYR A 56 10.47 -9.69 4.37
C TYR A 56 9.00 -9.27 4.43
N ARG A 57 8.74 -7.95 4.56
CA ARG A 57 7.37 -7.43 4.58
C ARG A 57 6.65 -7.64 3.25
N ALA A 58 7.31 -7.41 2.12
CA ALA A 58 6.75 -7.63 0.79
C ALA A 58 6.38 -9.10 0.53
N TRP A 59 7.08 -10.03 1.18
CA TRP A 59 6.78 -11.47 1.12
C TRP A 59 5.56 -11.86 1.97
N HIS A 60 5.44 -11.31 3.19
CA HIS A 60 4.40 -11.70 4.16
C HIS A 60 3.13 -10.86 4.08
N ALA A 61 3.25 -9.60 3.71
CA ALA A 61 2.15 -8.66 3.55
C ALA A 61 2.36 -7.84 2.27
N PRO A 62 2.00 -8.38 1.09
CA PRO A 62 2.33 -7.80 -0.20
C PRO A 62 1.42 -6.61 -0.55
N ASP A 63 1.47 -5.53 0.22
CA ASP A 63 0.83 -4.27 -0.12
C ASP A 63 1.65 -3.46 -1.15
N PRO A 64 1.02 -2.59 -1.96
CA PRO A 64 1.69 -1.82 -3.01
C PRO A 64 2.83 -0.96 -2.47
N THR A 65 2.64 -0.34 -1.31
CA THR A 65 3.63 0.55 -0.68
C THR A 65 4.90 -0.21 -0.30
N THR A 66 4.75 -1.34 0.38
CA THR A 66 5.88 -2.18 0.80
C THR A 66 6.67 -2.72 -0.40
N ARG A 67 5.97 -3.17 -1.46
CA ARG A 67 6.62 -3.58 -2.72
C ARG A 67 7.36 -2.42 -3.38
N GLY A 68 6.77 -1.23 -3.40
CA GLY A 68 7.40 -0.03 -3.93
C GLY A 68 8.67 0.34 -3.20
N PHE A 69 8.66 0.33 -1.89
CA PHE A 69 9.86 0.58 -1.07
C PHE A 69 10.96 -0.46 -1.33
N PHE A 70 10.62 -1.74 -1.43
CA PHE A 70 11.59 -2.79 -1.73
C PHE A 70 12.25 -2.55 -3.09
N TRP A 71 11.47 -2.41 -4.16
CA TRP A 71 12.02 -2.23 -5.50
C TRP A 71 12.75 -0.90 -5.68
N SER A 72 12.26 0.18 -5.07
CA SER A 72 12.96 1.46 -5.06
C SER A 72 14.32 1.35 -4.37
N THR A 73 14.41 0.60 -3.26
CA THR A 73 15.68 0.34 -2.58
C THR A 73 16.65 -0.43 -3.47
N VAL A 74 16.18 -1.46 -4.18
CA VAL A 74 17.00 -2.23 -5.13
C VAL A 74 17.52 -1.34 -6.25
N VAL A 75 16.67 -0.52 -6.86
CA VAL A 75 17.07 0.39 -7.95
C VAL A 75 18.04 1.47 -7.44
N ALA A 76 17.82 2.00 -6.23
CA ALA A 76 18.74 2.96 -5.61
C ALA A 76 20.12 2.34 -5.34
N LEU A 77 20.19 1.06 -4.95
CA LEU A 77 21.46 0.34 -4.80
C LEU A 77 22.21 0.22 -6.14
N ILE A 78 21.50 -0.06 -7.22
CA ILE A 78 22.07 -0.07 -8.58
C ILE A 78 22.57 1.33 -8.95
N ALA A 79 21.78 2.38 -8.64
CA ALA A 79 22.16 3.77 -8.93
C ALA A 79 23.49 4.17 -8.27
N ILE A 80 23.70 3.79 -7.00
CA ILE A 80 24.92 4.12 -6.26
C ILE A 80 26.15 3.50 -6.90
N ASN A 81 26.01 2.30 -7.49
CA ASN A 81 27.09 1.58 -8.18
C ASN A 81 27.25 1.96 -9.66
N ALA A 82 26.40 2.85 -10.20
CA ALA A 82 26.48 3.28 -11.58
C ALA A 82 27.77 4.10 -11.86
N SER A 83 28.49 3.73 -12.93
CA SER A 83 29.80 4.30 -13.25
C SER A 83 29.70 5.74 -13.75
N SER A 84 28.60 6.14 -14.39
CA SER A 84 28.43 7.49 -14.94
C SER A 84 27.42 8.32 -14.15
N PRO A 85 27.63 9.64 -14.01
CA PRO A 85 26.67 10.53 -13.37
C PRO A 85 25.28 10.48 -14.01
N GLY A 86 25.22 10.40 -15.34
CA GLY A 86 23.95 10.32 -16.08
C GLY A 86 23.17 9.03 -15.77
N ALA A 87 23.84 7.87 -15.73
CA ALA A 87 23.22 6.62 -15.34
C ALA A 87 22.73 6.66 -13.89
N ARG A 88 23.52 7.23 -12.96
CA ARG A 88 23.12 7.41 -11.57
C ARG A 88 21.83 8.23 -11.44
N THR A 89 21.76 9.38 -12.10
CA THR A 89 20.57 10.23 -12.11
C THR A 89 19.37 9.50 -12.69
N LEU A 90 19.55 8.74 -13.77
CA LEU A 90 18.49 7.97 -14.40
C LEU A 90 17.92 6.90 -13.43
N TYR A 91 18.79 6.10 -12.80
CA TYR A 91 18.33 5.08 -11.86
C TYR A 91 17.64 5.69 -10.62
N LEU A 92 18.14 6.81 -10.09
CA LEU A 92 17.46 7.51 -8.99
C LEU A 92 16.09 8.05 -9.41
N ALA A 93 15.97 8.56 -10.63
CA ALA A 93 14.67 8.98 -11.16
C ALA A 93 13.70 7.78 -11.30
N VAL A 94 14.19 6.62 -11.76
CA VAL A 94 13.39 5.38 -11.82
C VAL A 94 12.98 4.93 -10.42
N ALA A 95 13.87 4.97 -9.43
CA ALA A 95 13.54 4.64 -8.03
C ALA A 95 12.43 5.55 -7.49
N GLY A 96 12.51 6.85 -7.77
CA GLY A 96 11.47 7.82 -7.42
C GLY A 96 10.14 7.55 -8.13
N LEU A 97 10.17 7.17 -9.41
CA LEU A 97 8.99 6.81 -10.18
C LEU A 97 8.31 5.54 -9.62
N VAL A 98 9.08 4.53 -9.25
CA VAL A 98 8.55 3.32 -8.58
C VAL A 98 7.81 3.67 -7.31
N LEU A 99 8.36 4.55 -6.46
CA LEU A 99 7.68 5.01 -5.25
C LEU A 99 6.40 5.78 -5.58
N LEU A 100 6.45 6.69 -6.55
CA LEU A 100 5.29 7.47 -6.96
C LEU A 100 4.14 6.58 -7.43
N VAL A 101 4.41 5.61 -8.29
CA VAL A 101 3.41 4.65 -8.78
C VAL A 101 2.83 3.85 -7.62
N SER A 102 3.68 3.33 -6.73
CA SER A 102 3.23 2.56 -5.56
C SER A 102 2.36 3.39 -4.60
N MET A 103 2.65 4.67 -4.44
CA MET A 103 1.81 5.58 -3.63
C MET A 103 0.46 5.85 -4.29
N ILE A 104 0.42 5.97 -5.62
CA ILE A 104 -0.83 6.11 -6.38
C ILE A 104 -1.68 4.85 -6.25
N GLU A 105 -1.08 3.66 -6.41
CA GLU A 105 -1.78 2.38 -6.23
C GLU A 105 -2.32 2.22 -4.81
N ALA A 106 -1.53 2.54 -3.79
CA ALA A 106 -1.98 2.50 -2.40
C ALA A 106 -3.14 3.48 -2.14
N SER A 107 -3.03 4.70 -2.67
CA SER A 107 -4.09 5.70 -2.55
C SER A 107 -5.38 5.25 -3.25
N TYR A 108 -5.25 4.62 -4.41
CA TYR A 108 -6.39 4.04 -5.14
C TYR A 108 -7.04 2.93 -4.32
N SER A 109 -6.26 1.99 -3.80
CA SER A 109 -6.77 0.89 -2.97
C SER A 109 -7.54 1.40 -1.75
N LEU A 110 -6.96 2.36 -1.01
CA LEU A 110 -7.62 2.99 0.15
C LEU A 110 -8.90 3.75 -0.21
N ALA A 111 -8.98 4.31 -1.42
CA ALA A 111 -10.15 5.08 -1.84
C ALA A 111 -11.30 4.22 -2.38
N PHE A 112 -10.98 3.10 -3.01
CA PHE A 112 -11.93 2.34 -3.82
C PHE A 112 -12.17 0.90 -3.36
N LEU A 113 -11.29 0.30 -2.54
CA LEU A 113 -11.47 -1.05 -2.03
C LEU A 113 -11.87 -1.02 -0.55
N ASP A 114 -12.70 -1.97 -0.16
CA ASP A 114 -13.03 -2.24 1.23
C ASP A 114 -11.95 -3.12 1.88
N GLU A 115 -11.36 -2.67 2.98
CA GLU A 115 -10.23 -3.36 3.62
C GLU A 115 -10.60 -4.72 4.19
N LEU A 116 -11.84 -4.91 4.64
CA LEU A 116 -12.28 -6.15 5.26
C LEU A 116 -12.53 -7.24 4.23
N THR A 117 -13.21 -6.89 3.15
CA THR A 117 -13.74 -7.86 2.17
C THR A 117 -12.92 -7.92 0.88
N GLY A 118 -12.12 -6.90 0.59
CA GLY A 118 -11.39 -6.75 -0.67
C GLY A 118 -12.27 -6.38 -1.86
N LEU A 119 -13.59 -6.31 -1.69
CA LEU A 119 -14.49 -5.85 -2.74
C LEU A 119 -14.31 -4.36 -3.02
N PRO A 120 -14.62 -3.89 -4.23
CA PRO A 120 -14.80 -2.47 -4.49
C PRO A 120 -15.86 -1.88 -3.55
N GLY A 121 -15.54 -0.74 -2.93
CA GLY A 121 -16.42 -0.07 -2.00
C GLY A 121 -17.46 0.85 -2.67
N ARG A 122 -18.25 1.57 -1.87
CA ARG A 122 -19.30 2.48 -2.33
C ARG A 122 -18.83 3.54 -3.34
N ARG A 123 -17.59 4.03 -3.22
CA ARG A 123 -17.04 5.00 -4.19
C ARG A 123 -16.86 4.36 -5.55
N ALA A 124 -16.32 3.13 -5.59
CA ALA A 124 -16.17 2.37 -6.82
C ALA A 124 -17.53 2.04 -7.46
N PHE A 125 -18.53 1.67 -6.66
CA PHE A 125 -19.89 1.46 -7.10
C PHE A 125 -20.46 2.70 -7.80
N ASN A 126 -20.40 3.87 -7.16
CA ASN A 126 -20.90 5.13 -7.70
C ASN A 126 -20.19 5.53 -9.01
N GLN A 127 -18.87 5.29 -9.08
CA GLN A 127 -18.10 5.53 -10.30
C GLN A 127 -18.50 4.56 -11.42
N ALA A 128 -18.65 3.28 -11.12
CA ALA A 128 -19.12 2.29 -12.09
C ALA A 128 -20.51 2.66 -12.62
N LEU A 129 -21.44 3.00 -11.74
CA LEU A 129 -22.79 3.41 -12.09
C LEU A 129 -22.82 4.64 -13.00
N SER A 130 -21.95 5.63 -12.75
CA SER A 130 -21.88 6.83 -13.60
C SER A 130 -21.29 6.58 -14.99
N GLY A 131 -20.60 5.46 -15.19
CA GLY A 131 -20.02 5.04 -16.46
C GLY A 131 -20.87 4.06 -17.25
N LEU A 132 -22.01 3.58 -16.68
CA LEU A 132 -22.90 2.67 -17.38
C LEU A 132 -23.70 3.40 -18.46
N GLY A 133 -23.78 2.80 -19.63
CA GLY A 133 -24.69 3.16 -20.72
C GLY A 133 -25.55 1.94 -21.06
N GLY A 134 -26.79 2.16 -21.53
CA GLY A 134 -27.68 1.07 -21.88
C GLY A 134 -28.49 0.52 -20.71
N GLU A 135 -28.97 -0.73 -20.86
CA GLU A 135 -29.75 -1.43 -19.83
C GLU A 135 -28.79 -2.05 -18.79
N TYR A 136 -29.17 -2.00 -17.54
CA TYR A 136 -28.43 -2.64 -16.44
C TYR A 136 -29.38 -3.00 -15.28
N VAL A 137 -28.98 -3.98 -14.50
CA VAL A 137 -29.69 -4.35 -13.26
C VAL A 137 -28.78 -4.11 -12.05
N ILE A 138 -29.37 -3.64 -10.97
CA ILE A 138 -28.72 -3.51 -9.68
C ILE A 138 -29.43 -4.41 -8.68
N ALA A 139 -28.71 -5.32 -8.05
CA ALA A 139 -29.15 -6.06 -6.90
C ALA A 139 -28.55 -5.46 -5.63
N LEU A 140 -29.38 -5.26 -4.61
CA LEU A 140 -28.94 -4.90 -3.26
C LEU A 140 -29.09 -6.13 -2.36
N VAL A 141 -28.04 -6.44 -1.64
CA VAL A 141 -27.95 -7.59 -0.73
C VAL A 141 -27.64 -7.08 0.67
N ASP A 142 -28.40 -7.50 1.64
CA ASP A 142 -28.21 -7.15 3.05
C ASP A 142 -28.09 -8.43 3.89
N VAL A 143 -27.25 -8.41 4.95
CA VAL A 143 -27.12 -9.57 5.84
C VAL A 143 -28.17 -9.50 6.94
N ASP A 144 -29.18 -10.34 6.85
CA ASP A 144 -30.28 -10.40 7.78
C ASP A 144 -29.81 -10.54 9.24
N HIS A 145 -30.34 -9.67 10.11
CA HIS A 145 -30.07 -9.69 11.55
C HIS A 145 -28.57 -9.62 11.94
N PHE A 146 -27.73 -9.03 11.09
CA PHE A 146 -26.28 -8.99 11.30
C PHE A 146 -25.86 -8.40 12.65
N LYS A 147 -26.54 -7.34 13.09
CA LYS A 147 -26.29 -6.77 14.43
C LYS A 147 -26.53 -7.80 15.54
N GLN A 148 -27.66 -8.52 15.49
CA GLN A 148 -27.99 -9.54 16.49
C GLN A 148 -26.98 -10.69 16.46
N PHE A 149 -26.52 -11.06 15.27
CA PHE A 149 -25.47 -12.06 15.08
C PHE A 149 -24.16 -11.62 15.73
N ASN A 150 -23.73 -10.35 15.54
CA ASN A 150 -22.54 -9.81 16.17
C ASN A 150 -22.65 -9.74 17.69
N ASP A 151 -23.84 -9.37 18.23
CA ASP A 151 -24.08 -9.30 19.66
C ASP A 151 -23.97 -10.69 20.33
N GLN A 152 -24.27 -11.77 19.60
CA GLN A 152 -24.19 -13.15 20.09
C GLN A 152 -22.83 -13.80 19.89
N HIS A 153 -22.14 -13.54 18.77
CA HIS A 153 -20.92 -14.28 18.35
C HIS A 153 -19.66 -13.43 18.35
N GLY A 154 -19.80 -12.11 18.53
CA GLY A 154 -18.70 -11.16 18.46
C GLY A 154 -18.39 -10.66 17.05
N HIS A 155 -17.76 -9.49 16.97
CA HIS A 155 -17.44 -8.81 15.71
C HIS A 155 -16.48 -9.60 14.82
N ASP A 156 -15.52 -10.33 15.41
CA ASP A 156 -14.54 -11.12 14.64
C ASP A 156 -15.23 -12.24 13.82
N VAL A 157 -16.31 -12.81 14.36
CA VAL A 157 -17.09 -13.83 13.63
C VAL A 157 -17.98 -13.17 12.59
N GLY A 158 -18.56 -12.01 12.89
CA GLY A 158 -19.30 -11.20 11.92
C GLY A 158 -18.43 -10.78 10.72
N ASP A 159 -17.19 -10.39 10.97
CA ASP A 159 -16.22 -10.08 9.91
C ASP A 159 -15.95 -11.28 8.98
N GLN A 160 -15.93 -12.50 9.54
CA GLN A 160 -15.78 -13.71 8.74
C GLN A 160 -17.03 -13.94 7.86
N VAL A 161 -18.24 -13.67 8.38
CA VAL A 161 -19.48 -13.75 7.59
C VAL A 161 -19.44 -12.75 6.44
N LEU A 162 -19.04 -11.51 6.67
CA LEU A 162 -18.92 -10.49 5.61
C LEU A 162 -17.90 -10.89 4.53
N ARG A 163 -16.75 -11.48 4.93
CA ARG A 163 -15.77 -12.01 3.96
C ARG A 163 -16.34 -13.19 3.15
N LEU A 164 -17.15 -14.01 3.78
CA LEU A 164 -17.78 -15.16 3.10
C LEU A 164 -18.81 -14.70 2.07
N VAL A 165 -19.66 -13.75 2.41
CA VAL A 165 -20.62 -13.11 1.48
C VAL A 165 -19.86 -12.46 0.34
N ALA A 166 -18.85 -11.66 0.64
CA ALA A 166 -18.00 -11.02 -0.37
C ALA A 166 -17.37 -12.04 -1.33
N GLY A 167 -16.86 -13.14 -0.80
CA GLY A 167 -16.27 -14.22 -1.61
C GLY A 167 -17.25 -14.86 -2.60
N ARG A 168 -18.54 -14.88 -2.26
CA ARG A 168 -19.60 -15.30 -3.21
C ARG A 168 -19.85 -14.24 -4.26
N LEU A 169 -19.92 -12.98 -3.87
CA LEU A 169 -20.21 -11.87 -4.78
C LEU A 169 -19.07 -11.53 -5.75
N VAL A 170 -17.83 -11.98 -5.49
CA VAL A 170 -16.73 -11.89 -6.48
C VAL A 170 -17.00 -12.75 -7.71
N HIS A 171 -17.76 -13.84 -7.56
CA HIS A 171 -17.98 -14.86 -8.60
C HIS A 171 -19.45 -14.91 -9.07
N VAL A 172 -20.19 -13.81 -8.90
CA VAL A 172 -21.58 -13.71 -9.39
C VAL A 172 -21.58 -13.64 -10.90
N GLY A 173 -22.17 -14.67 -11.53
CA GLY A 173 -22.53 -14.82 -12.92
C GLY A 173 -21.75 -14.11 -14.02
N ASP A 174 -22.09 -14.33 -15.27
CA ASP A 174 -21.44 -13.73 -16.44
C ASP A 174 -21.66 -12.21 -16.50
N GLY A 175 -20.72 -11.43 -15.91
CA GLY A 175 -20.68 -9.97 -15.99
C GLY A 175 -21.12 -9.24 -14.72
N GLY A 176 -21.65 -9.92 -13.71
CA GLY A 176 -21.98 -9.33 -12.41
C GLY A 176 -20.74 -8.82 -11.67
N ARG A 177 -20.83 -7.61 -11.09
CA ARG A 177 -19.74 -7.00 -10.31
C ARG A 177 -20.22 -6.68 -8.91
N GLY A 178 -19.66 -7.38 -7.91
CA GLY A 178 -19.96 -7.18 -6.50
C GLY A 178 -19.26 -5.97 -5.90
N TYR A 179 -19.95 -5.29 -5.00
CA TYR A 179 -19.46 -4.12 -4.26
C TYR A 179 -19.89 -4.22 -2.79
N ARG A 180 -19.08 -3.71 -1.86
CA ARG A 180 -19.53 -3.45 -0.49
C ARG A 180 -20.06 -2.04 -0.41
N TYR A 181 -21.38 -1.92 -0.27
CA TYR A 181 -22.05 -0.61 -0.29
C TYR A 181 -22.10 0.07 1.08
N GLY A 182 -22.24 -0.73 2.15
CA GLY A 182 -22.33 -0.29 3.54
C GLY A 182 -21.66 -1.25 4.51
N GLY A 183 -21.98 -1.15 5.79
CA GLY A 183 -21.43 -2.01 6.83
C GLY A 183 -21.73 -3.49 6.59
N GLU A 184 -23.00 -3.83 6.40
CA GLU A 184 -23.54 -5.17 6.13
C GLU A 184 -24.25 -5.25 4.78
N GLU A 185 -24.22 -4.13 4.02
CA GLU A 185 -24.89 -3.97 2.74
C GLU A 185 -23.91 -4.18 1.57
N PHE A 186 -24.34 -4.97 0.61
CA PHE A 186 -23.63 -5.22 -0.63
C PHE A 186 -24.47 -4.82 -1.82
N ALA A 187 -23.84 -4.59 -2.95
CA ALA A 187 -24.51 -4.34 -4.22
C ALA A 187 -23.85 -5.13 -5.33
N VAL A 188 -24.64 -5.55 -6.31
CA VAL A 188 -24.14 -6.15 -7.54
C VAL A 188 -24.66 -5.35 -8.71
N ILE A 189 -23.79 -5.01 -9.66
CA ILE A 189 -24.17 -4.38 -10.94
C ILE A 189 -24.05 -5.45 -12.03
N PHE A 190 -25.11 -5.63 -12.80
CA PHE A 190 -25.14 -6.47 -14.00
C PHE A 190 -25.29 -5.55 -15.22
N PRO A 191 -24.19 -5.23 -15.92
CA PRO A 191 -24.27 -4.47 -17.17
C PRO A 191 -24.90 -5.30 -18.28
N ASP A 192 -25.66 -4.65 -19.16
CA ASP A 192 -26.26 -5.25 -20.37
C ASP A 192 -27.07 -6.54 -20.09
N SER A 193 -27.72 -6.64 -18.91
CA SER A 193 -28.45 -7.82 -18.45
C SER A 193 -29.90 -7.50 -18.14
N THR A 194 -30.76 -8.49 -18.29
CA THR A 194 -32.18 -8.42 -17.90
C THR A 194 -32.37 -8.82 -16.43
N LEU A 195 -33.56 -8.50 -15.89
CA LEU A 195 -33.89 -8.85 -14.51
C LEU A 195 -33.92 -10.38 -14.27
N GLU A 196 -34.40 -11.14 -15.30
CA GLU A 196 -34.48 -12.60 -15.24
C GLU A 196 -33.09 -13.23 -15.21
N GLU A 197 -32.21 -12.84 -16.13
CA GLU A 197 -30.80 -13.31 -16.18
C GLU A 197 -30.05 -12.99 -14.87
N SER A 198 -30.14 -11.74 -14.40
CA SER A 198 -29.48 -11.31 -13.16
C SER A 198 -29.96 -12.07 -11.93
N ARG A 199 -31.22 -12.52 -11.91
CA ARG A 199 -31.77 -13.30 -10.81
C ARG A 199 -31.25 -14.74 -10.84
N GLU A 200 -31.16 -15.37 -12.00
CA GLU A 200 -30.56 -16.71 -12.16
C GLU A 200 -29.09 -16.70 -11.69
N ASP A 201 -28.33 -15.66 -12.04
CA ASP A 201 -26.95 -15.49 -11.64
C ASP A 201 -26.75 -15.30 -10.11
N LEU A 202 -27.71 -14.69 -9.43
CA LEU A 202 -27.68 -14.54 -7.97
C LEU A 202 -28.07 -15.79 -7.20
N ASP A 203 -28.90 -16.64 -7.80
CA ASP A 203 -29.40 -17.89 -7.21
C ASP A 203 -28.42 -19.08 -7.43
N ALA A 204 -27.39 -18.94 -8.28
CA ALA A 204 -26.40 -19.95 -8.62
C ALA A 204 -25.21 -19.99 -7.63
#